data_3a840e8ad8ea9267bbd32084e0145504
#
_entry.id   3a840e8ad8ea9267bbd32084e0145504
#
_cell.length_a   1.000
_cell.length_b   1.000
_cell.length_c   1.000
_cell.angle_alpha   90.00
_cell.angle_beta   90.00
_cell.angle_gamma   90.00
#
_symmetry.space_group_name_H-M   'P 1'
#
loop_
_entity.id
_entity.type
_entity.pdbx_description
1 polymer ?
#
loop_
_entity_poly.entity_id
_entity_poly.type
_entity_poly.pdbx_seq_one_letter_code
_entity_poly.pdbx_strand_id
1 'polypeptide(L)'
;MQIDQRDGTAPDDDIVFKSFRQLNAEEVTSWMSSRSGLDGSIATQFFTQDNLHDRLVRALAVEGVLPIKEVLESFEFFERIRKEMRSPNMADLCCGHGLVGILFAVFERCVDRVVLIDAQEPPSHKKTLACIAAVCPWIQDKLSYQTARIEAAPELLEPGTTVVSTHACGKLTDYCLEVAIRLNGKVAV
;
A
#
# COMPACT_ATOMS: atom_id res chain seq x y z
N MET A 1 27.37 10.99 -43.25
CA MET A 1 26.56 11.71 -42.25
C MET A 1 25.41 10.81 -41.87
N GLN A 2 25.64 9.93 -40.88
CA GLN A 2 24.66 8.96 -40.41
C GLN A 2 23.79 9.66 -39.36
N ILE A 3 22.50 9.65 -39.58
CA ILE A 3 21.50 10.20 -38.65
C ILE A 3 21.23 9.11 -37.63
N ASP A 4 21.58 9.45 -36.40
CA ASP A 4 21.30 8.70 -35.17
C ASP A 4 19.79 8.50 -35.01
N GLN A 5 19.34 7.24 -35.13
CA GLN A 5 17.97 6.86 -34.82
C GLN A 5 17.87 6.82 -33.30
N ARG A 6 17.31 7.87 -32.73
CA ARG A 6 16.92 7.89 -31.32
C ARG A 6 15.87 6.80 -31.10
N ASP A 7 16.25 5.91 -30.22
CA ASP A 7 15.44 4.89 -29.60
C ASP A 7 14.17 5.54 -29.04
N GLY A 8 13.05 5.28 -29.71
CA GLY A 8 11.74 5.74 -29.27
C GLY A 8 11.30 4.91 -28.09
N THR A 9 11.60 5.38 -26.88
CA THR A 9 10.88 4.91 -25.70
C THR A 9 9.41 5.27 -25.91
N ALA A 10 8.56 4.24 -26.01
CA ALA A 10 7.10 4.42 -26.03
C ALA A 10 6.67 5.32 -24.86
N PRO A 11 5.70 6.19 -25.04
CA PRO A 11 5.21 7.03 -23.97
C PRO A 11 4.69 6.16 -22.82
N ASP A 12 4.92 6.62 -21.59
CA ASP A 12 4.54 5.99 -20.29
C ASP A 12 3.03 5.73 -20.14
N ASP A 13 2.23 6.01 -21.18
CA ASP A 13 0.76 5.99 -21.17
C ASP A 13 0.16 4.56 -21.16
N ASP A 14 0.94 3.52 -21.47
CA ASP A 14 0.48 2.12 -21.49
C ASP A 14 0.74 1.35 -20.19
N ILE A 15 1.34 1.98 -19.18
CA ILE A 15 1.66 1.31 -17.91
C ILE A 15 0.51 1.52 -16.92
N VAL A 16 -0.29 0.47 -16.69
CA VAL A 16 -1.41 0.50 -15.74
C VAL A 16 -0.92 0.70 -14.30
N PHE A 17 0.15 -0.02 -13.92
CA PHE A 17 0.71 0.04 -12.56
C PHE A 17 2.22 0.29 -12.56
N LYS A 18 2.67 1.26 -11.75
CA LYS A 18 4.10 1.50 -11.51
C LYS A 18 4.78 0.35 -10.78
N SER A 19 4.04 -0.26 -9.86
CA SER A 19 4.53 -1.36 -9.03
C SER A 19 4.72 -2.66 -9.81
N PHE A 20 3.93 -2.87 -10.86
CA PHE A 20 3.86 -4.11 -11.61
C PHE A 20 3.86 -3.84 -13.10
N ARG A 21 5.01 -3.41 -13.63
CA ARG A 21 5.18 -3.03 -15.04
C ARG A 21 4.97 -4.18 -16.03
N GLN A 22 5.00 -5.42 -15.55
CA GLN A 22 4.71 -6.61 -16.35
C GLN A 22 3.20 -6.78 -16.63
N LEU A 23 2.33 -6.09 -15.91
CA LEU A 23 0.88 -6.17 -16.12
C LEU A 23 0.46 -5.17 -17.21
N ASN A 24 -0.25 -5.66 -18.21
CA ASN A 24 -0.86 -4.77 -19.21
C ASN A 24 -2.31 -4.46 -18.88
N ALA A 25 -2.83 -3.35 -19.45
CA ALA A 25 -4.17 -2.85 -19.17
C ALA A 25 -5.28 -3.86 -19.51
N GLU A 26 -5.17 -4.54 -20.64
CA GLU A 26 -6.20 -5.46 -21.14
C GLU A 26 -6.29 -6.72 -20.27
N GLU A 27 -5.14 -7.29 -19.90
CA GLU A 27 -5.07 -8.44 -19.01
C GLU A 27 -5.65 -8.12 -17.64
N VAL A 28 -5.23 -7.00 -17.04
CA VAL A 28 -5.69 -6.58 -15.71
C VAL A 28 -7.20 -6.36 -15.69
N THR A 29 -7.77 -5.71 -16.70
CA THR A 29 -9.21 -5.46 -16.78
C THR A 29 -10.04 -6.74 -16.84
N SER A 30 -9.50 -7.81 -17.43
CA SER A 30 -10.22 -9.07 -17.62
C SER A 30 -10.46 -9.84 -16.30
N TRP A 31 -9.56 -9.73 -15.32
CA TRP A 31 -9.62 -10.49 -14.06
C TRP A 31 -9.63 -9.62 -12.78
N MET A 32 -9.32 -8.34 -12.89
CA MET A 32 -9.33 -7.42 -11.75
C MET A 32 -10.74 -6.92 -11.44
N SER A 33 -11.37 -7.54 -10.45
CA SER A 33 -12.63 -7.04 -9.89
C SER A 33 -12.55 -6.97 -8.37
N SER A 34 -13.43 -6.19 -7.76
CA SER A 34 -13.54 -6.11 -6.30
C SER A 34 -13.99 -7.42 -5.64
N ARG A 35 -14.46 -8.38 -6.44
CA ARG A 35 -14.90 -9.70 -5.99
C ARG A 35 -13.90 -10.81 -6.29
N SER A 36 -12.91 -10.54 -7.14
CA SER A 36 -11.87 -11.51 -7.48
C SER A 36 -10.85 -11.58 -6.36
N GLY A 37 -10.78 -12.72 -5.67
CA GLY A 37 -9.72 -12.97 -4.70
C GLY A 37 -8.37 -13.08 -5.40
N LEU A 38 -7.32 -12.64 -4.74
CA LEU A 38 -5.96 -12.97 -5.14
C LEU A 38 -5.71 -14.43 -4.79
N ASP A 39 -5.54 -15.30 -5.77
CA ASP A 39 -5.27 -16.73 -5.60
C ASP A 39 -3.92 -17.15 -6.18
N GLY A 40 -3.54 -18.40 -5.89
CA GLY A 40 -2.27 -18.96 -6.35
C GLY A 40 -2.15 -19.06 -7.88
N SER A 41 -3.24 -19.18 -8.64
CA SER A 41 -3.20 -19.26 -10.09
C SER A 41 -2.85 -17.93 -10.72
N ILE A 42 -3.47 -16.85 -10.27
CA ILE A 42 -3.15 -15.48 -10.66
C ILE A 42 -1.69 -15.16 -10.27
N ALA A 43 -1.31 -15.50 -9.05
CA ALA A 43 0.02 -15.20 -8.55
C ALA A 43 1.12 -15.91 -9.35
N THR A 44 0.94 -17.17 -9.72
CA THR A 44 1.93 -17.93 -10.51
C THR A 44 1.99 -17.51 -11.98
N GLN A 45 0.92 -16.96 -12.51
CA GLN A 45 0.85 -16.50 -13.89
C GLN A 45 1.47 -15.10 -14.07
N PHE A 46 1.19 -14.15 -13.18
CA PHE A 46 1.48 -12.74 -13.38
C PHE A 46 2.60 -12.19 -12.49
N PHE A 47 2.88 -12.80 -11.34
CA PHE A 47 3.87 -12.31 -10.37
C PHE A 47 5.04 -13.29 -10.24
N THR A 48 5.77 -13.49 -11.34
CA THR A 48 6.79 -14.53 -11.49
C THR A 48 8.22 -14.05 -11.22
N GLN A 49 8.42 -12.73 -11.06
CA GLN A 49 9.76 -12.18 -10.87
C GLN A 49 10.26 -12.44 -9.44
N ASP A 50 11.60 -12.53 -9.29
CA ASP A 50 12.24 -12.65 -7.99
C ASP A 50 12.58 -11.27 -7.38
N ASN A 51 11.62 -10.34 -7.46
CA ASN A 51 11.66 -9.08 -6.76
C ASN A 51 10.75 -9.12 -5.52
N LEU A 52 10.92 -8.15 -4.63
CA LEU A 52 10.18 -8.15 -3.38
C LEU A 52 8.67 -7.93 -3.59
N HIS A 53 8.26 -7.11 -4.56
CA HIS A 53 6.86 -6.88 -4.87
C HIS A 53 6.14 -8.19 -5.22
N ASP A 54 6.67 -8.92 -6.19
CA ASP A 54 6.07 -10.20 -6.64
C ASP A 54 6.08 -11.24 -5.52
N ARG A 55 7.13 -11.30 -4.72
CA ARG A 55 7.22 -12.20 -3.55
C ARG A 55 6.13 -11.91 -2.52
N LEU A 56 5.85 -10.64 -2.24
CA LEU A 56 4.78 -10.24 -1.31
C LEU A 56 3.40 -10.58 -1.87
N VAL A 57 3.16 -10.33 -3.16
CA VAL A 57 1.88 -10.71 -3.80
C VAL A 57 1.68 -12.22 -3.73
N ARG A 58 2.72 -13.01 -4.04
CA ARG A 58 2.63 -14.48 -3.91
C ARG A 58 2.34 -14.93 -2.49
N ALA A 59 2.95 -14.30 -1.48
CA ALA A 59 2.68 -14.62 -0.08
C ALA A 59 1.22 -14.32 0.31
N LEU A 60 0.67 -13.18 -0.13
CA LEU A 60 -0.74 -12.84 0.08
C LEU A 60 -1.69 -13.81 -0.63
N ALA A 61 -1.31 -14.30 -1.82
CA ALA A 61 -2.11 -15.22 -2.62
C ALA A 61 -2.25 -16.61 -1.99
N VAL A 62 -1.25 -17.07 -1.24
CA VAL A 62 -1.29 -18.38 -0.55
C VAL A 62 -2.50 -18.47 0.39
N GLU A 63 -2.79 -17.42 1.10
CA GLU A 63 -3.88 -17.36 2.07
C GLU A 63 -5.19 -16.80 1.47
N GLY A 64 -5.17 -16.27 0.25
CA GLY A 64 -6.33 -15.65 -0.39
C GLY A 64 -6.95 -14.52 0.44
N VAL A 65 -6.12 -13.73 1.09
CA VAL A 65 -6.54 -12.82 2.18
C VAL A 65 -7.32 -11.63 1.66
N LEU A 66 -6.93 -11.11 0.49
CA LEU A 66 -7.43 -9.84 -0.04
C LEU A 66 -7.91 -10.00 -1.49
N PRO A 67 -8.88 -9.18 -1.92
CA PRO A 67 -9.19 -9.02 -3.33
C PRO A 67 -7.95 -8.53 -4.10
N ILE A 68 -7.74 -9.06 -5.31
CA ILE A 68 -6.61 -8.66 -6.15
C ILE A 68 -6.60 -7.15 -6.42
N LYS A 69 -7.77 -6.56 -6.60
CA LYS A 69 -7.92 -5.12 -6.81
C LYS A 69 -7.33 -4.31 -5.65
N GLU A 70 -7.69 -4.66 -4.41
CA GLU A 70 -7.19 -3.97 -3.22
C GLU A 70 -5.66 -4.09 -3.07
N VAL A 71 -5.11 -5.25 -3.42
CA VAL A 71 -3.66 -5.46 -3.42
C VAL A 71 -2.98 -4.53 -4.43
N LEU A 72 -3.45 -4.52 -5.69
CA LEU A 72 -2.85 -3.68 -6.72
C LEU A 72 -2.99 -2.19 -6.44
N GLU A 73 -4.17 -1.74 -5.97
CA GLU A 73 -4.41 -0.35 -5.59
C GLU A 73 -3.51 0.08 -4.43
N SER A 74 -3.33 -0.77 -3.41
CA SER A 74 -2.43 -0.48 -2.27
C SER A 74 -0.98 -0.33 -2.71
N PHE A 75 -0.48 -1.24 -3.55
CA PHE A 75 0.88 -1.15 -4.08
C PHE A 75 1.07 0.09 -4.97
N GLU A 76 0.10 0.38 -5.84
CA GLU A 76 0.16 1.52 -6.74
C GLU A 76 0.11 2.85 -5.98
N PHE A 77 -0.77 2.98 -5.00
CA PHE A 77 -0.83 4.16 -4.13
C PHE A 77 0.50 4.35 -3.41
N PHE A 78 1.01 3.30 -2.75
CA PHE A 78 2.30 3.33 -2.09
C PHE A 78 3.41 3.80 -3.04
N GLU A 79 3.55 3.20 -4.24
CA GLU A 79 4.64 3.49 -5.16
C GLU A 79 4.58 4.92 -5.71
N ARG A 80 3.38 5.49 -5.84
CA ARG A 80 3.20 6.88 -6.28
C ARG A 80 3.63 7.90 -5.23
N ILE A 81 3.35 7.62 -3.95
CA ILE A 81 3.53 8.61 -2.88
C ILE A 81 4.79 8.39 -2.04
N ARG A 82 5.41 7.21 -2.05
CA ARG A 82 6.46 6.80 -1.10
C ARG A 82 7.61 7.78 -0.95
N LYS A 83 8.08 8.36 -2.04
CA LYS A 83 9.23 9.27 -2.03
C LYS A 83 8.96 10.56 -1.25
N GLU A 84 7.73 11.08 -1.39
CA GLU A 84 7.32 12.33 -0.76
C GLU A 84 6.83 12.12 0.67
N MET A 85 6.22 10.96 0.93
CA MET A 85 5.50 10.70 2.18
C MET A 85 6.34 9.97 3.24
N ARG A 86 7.44 9.30 2.87
CA ARG A 86 8.28 8.59 3.84
C ARG A 86 8.76 9.50 4.97
N SER A 87 8.63 9.03 6.20
CA SER A 87 8.94 9.74 7.44
C SER A 87 9.23 8.71 8.54
N PRO A 88 10.01 9.02 9.58
CA PRO A 88 10.22 8.11 10.70
C PRO A 88 8.92 7.66 11.36
N ASN A 89 7.97 8.57 11.55
CA ASN A 89 6.64 8.29 12.12
C ASN A 89 5.56 8.44 11.06
N MET A 90 4.79 7.39 10.87
CA MET A 90 3.70 7.35 9.89
C MET A 90 2.41 6.82 10.53
N ALA A 91 1.28 7.24 9.98
CA ALA A 91 -0.04 6.70 10.30
C ALA A 91 -0.80 6.38 9.01
N ASP A 92 -1.40 5.19 8.95
CA ASP A 92 -2.37 4.80 7.92
C ASP A 92 -3.76 4.86 8.56
N LEU A 93 -4.56 5.87 8.15
CA LEU A 93 -5.88 6.14 8.73
C LEU A 93 -6.97 5.52 7.88
N CYS A 94 -8.02 5.02 8.53
CA CYS A 94 -9.07 4.23 7.88
C CYS A 94 -8.45 3.05 7.11
N CYS A 95 -7.46 2.42 7.73
CA CYS A 95 -6.51 1.53 7.06
C CYS A 95 -7.10 0.17 6.67
N GLY A 96 -8.26 -0.22 7.21
CA GLY A 96 -8.81 -1.55 6.98
C GLY A 96 -7.80 -2.66 7.27
N HIS A 97 -7.40 -3.39 6.24
CA HIS A 97 -6.37 -4.43 6.36
C HIS A 97 -4.94 -3.91 6.57
N GLY A 98 -4.69 -2.61 6.36
CA GLY A 98 -3.43 -1.93 6.67
C GLY A 98 -2.29 -2.15 5.66
N LEU A 99 -2.58 -2.64 4.44
CA LEU A 99 -1.52 -3.00 3.50
C LEU A 99 -0.65 -1.81 3.12
N VAL A 100 -1.21 -0.61 2.96
CA VAL A 100 -0.42 0.59 2.60
C VAL A 100 0.60 0.92 3.70
N GLY A 101 0.17 1.01 4.96
CA GLY A 101 1.09 1.22 6.07
C GLY A 101 2.14 0.12 6.20
N ILE A 102 1.75 -1.14 5.98
CA ILE A 102 2.68 -2.28 5.97
C ILE A 102 3.72 -2.12 4.85
N LEU A 103 3.34 -1.68 3.65
CA LEU A 103 4.28 -1.45 2.55
C LEU A 103 5.31 -0.37 2.89
N PHE A 104 4.92 0.71 3.58
CA PHE A 104 5.89 1.69 4.07
C PHE A 104 6.89 1.07 5.06
N ALA A 105 6.44 0.24 5.99
CA ALA A 105 7.33 -0.46 6.93
C ALA A 105 8.29 -1.43 6.23
N VAL A 106 7.85 -2.06 5.13
CA VAL A 106 8.66 -2.99 4.32
C VAL A 106 9.73 -2.26 3.52
N PHE A 107 9.33 -1.26 2.73
CA PHE A 107 10.17 -0.70 1.67
C PHE A 107 10.96 0.54 2.10
N GLU A 108 10.49 1.29 3.10
CA GLU A 108 11.15 2.53 3.51
C GLU A 108 11.99 2.33 4.77
N ARG A 109 13.31 2.37 4.59
CA ARG A 109 14.27 2.15 5.69
C ARG A 109 14.22 3.26 6.74
N CYS A 110 13.83 4.48 6.35
CA CYS A 110 13.70 5.62 7.27
C CYS A 110 12.43 5.59 8.11
N VAL A 111 11.52 4.65 7.84
CA VAL A 111 10.31 4.47 8.65
C VAL A 111 10.67 3.62 9.87
N ASP A 112 10.52 4.22 11.04
CA ASP A 112 10.76 3.59 12.33
C ASP A 112 9.47 3.02 12.93
N ARG A 113 8.36 3.76 12.75
CA ARG A 113 7.06 3.40 13.31
C ARG A 113 5.92 3.71 12.34
N VAL A 114 4.97 2.76 12.24
CA VAL A 114 3.70 2.95 11.54
C VAL A 114 2.56 2.58 12.48
N VAL A 115 1.63 3.51 12.69
CA VAL A 115 0.40 3.28 13.42
C VAL A 115 -0.75 3.11 12.43
N LEU A 116 -1.35 1.93 12.44
CA LEU A 116 -2.53 1.60 11.63
C LEU A 116 -3.76 1.91 12.47
N ILE A 117 -4.66 2.78 11.97
CA ILE A 117 -5.85 3.20 12.71
C ILE A 117 -7.10 2.97 11.89
N ASP A 118 -8.02 2.20 12.43
CA ASP A 118 -9.36 2.02 11.88
C ASP A 118 -10.39 1.85 13.02
N ALA A 119 -11.65 2.15 12.74
CA ALA A 119 -12.75 1.96 13.69
C ALA A 119 -12.96 0.50 14.08
N GLN A 120 -12.54 -0.43 13.24
CA GLN A 120 -12.61 -1.87 13.49
C GLN A 120 -11.38 -2.57 12.88
N GLU A 121 -10.75 -3.47 13.61
CA GLU A 121 -9.69 -4.32 13.09
C GLU A 121 -10.32 -5.49 12.30
N PRO A 122 -10.22 -5.53 10.96
CA PRO A 122 -10.79 -6.62 10.20
C PRO A 122 -9.95 -7.90 10.37
N PRO A 123 -10.56 -9.10 10.28
CA PRO A 123 -9.82 -10.36 10.34
C PRO A 123 -8.72 -10.49 9.29
N SER A 124 -8.88 -9.81 8.14
CA SER A 124 -7.88 -9.78 7.07
C SER A 124 -6.58 -9.10 7.49
N HIS A 125 -6.61 -8.13 8.44
CA HIS A 125 -5.39 -7.45 8.90
C HIS A 125 -4.35 -8.44 9.44
N LYS A 126 -4.73 -9.27 10.42
CA LYS A 126 -3.78 -10.24 11.04
C LYS A 126 -3.19 -11.20 10.03
N LYS A 127 -4.02 -11.66 9.08
CA LYS A 127 -3.55 -12.55 8.00
C LYS A 127 -2.61 -11.83 7.05
N THR A 128 -2.95 -10.62 6.62
CA THR A 128 -2.10 -9.77 5.77
C THR A 128 -0.75 -9.55 6.42
N LEU A 129 -0.73 -9.14 7.69
CA LEU A 129 0.50 -8.92 8.44
C LEU A 129 1.33 -10.21 8.56
N ALA A 130 0.70 -11.35 8.87
CA ALA A 130 1.39 -12.62 8.98
C ALA A 130 2.05 -13.05 7.64
N CYS A 131 1.33 -12.92 6.51
CA CYS A 131 1.86 -13.23 5.18
C CYS A 131 3.08 -12.36 4.84
N ILE A 132 2.98 -11.05 5.08
CA ILE A 132 4.07 -10.13 4.79
C ILE A 132 5.25 -10.35 5.74
N ALA A 133 5.02 -10.55 7.04
CA ALA A 133 6.06 -10.79 8.03
C ALA A 133 6.82 -12.10 7.78
N ALA A 134 6.20 -13.11 7.18
CA ALA A 134 6.89 -14.34 6.78
C ALA A 134 7.97 -14.08 5.71
N VAL A 135 7.79 -13.06 4.87
CA VAL A 135 8.77 -12.63 3.85
C VAL A 135 9.70 -11.55 4.41
N CYS A 136 9.19 -10.67 5.27
CA CYS A 136 9.83 -9.46 5.77
C CYS A 136 9.74 -9.37 7.30
N PRO A 137 10.45 -10.22 8.07
CA PRO A 137 10.27 -10.30 9.52
C PRO A 137 10.62 -9.00 10.27
N TRP A 138 11.43 -8.13 9.68
CA TRP A 138 11.87 -6.85 10.29
C TRP A 138 10.75 -5.82 10.46
N ILE A 139 9.55 -6.05 9.92
CA ILE A 139 8.44 -5.08 10.03
C ILE A 139 7.69 -5.19 11.35
N GLN A 140 7.80 -6.31 12.06
CA GLN A 140 6.95 -6.60 13.22
C GLN A 140 7.11 -5.57 14.33
N ASP A 141 8.34 -5.12 14.56
CA ASP A 141 8.64 -4.14 15.61
C ASP A 141 8.26 -2.69 15.20
N LYS A 142 7.93 -2.47 13.92
CA LYS A 142 7.58 -1.15 13.39
C LYS A 142 6.07 -0.86 13.40
N LEU A 143 5.24 -1.89 13.45
CA LEU A 143 3.81 -1.80 13.23
C LEU A 143 3.01 -1.91 14.52
N SER A 144 2.02 -1.06 14.66
CA SER A 144 0.99 -1.19 15.70
C SER A 144 -0.39 -0.90 15.12
N TYR A 145 -1.39 -1.68 15.51
CA TYR A 145 -2.78 -1.44 15.12
C TYR A 145 -3.56 -0.86 16.31
N GLN A 146 -4.31 0.21 16.06
CA GLN A 146 -5.16 0.89 17.03
C GLN A 146 -6.61 0.88 16.54
N THR A 147 -7.48 0.19 17.25
CA THR A 147 -8.92 0.26 16.99
C THR A 147 -9.47 1.54 17.59
N ALA A 148 -9.64 2.56 16.75
CA ALA A 148 -10.13 3.86 17.15
C ALA A 148 -10.83 4.56 15.98
N ARG A 149 -11.75 5.47 16.30
CA ARG A 149 -12.31 6.37 15.30
C ARG A 149 -11.28 7.44 14.93
N ILE A 150 -11.35 7.91 13.68
CA ILE A 150 -10.38 8.87 13.12
C ILE A 150 -10.26 10.16 13.94
N GLU A 151 -11.35 10.58 14.60
CA GLU A 151 -11.38 11.78 15.44
C GLU A 151 -10.44 11.69 16.65
N ALA A 152 -10.13 10.47 17.09
CA ALA A 152 -9.19 10.22 18.19
C ALA A 152 -7.73 10.13 17.74
N ALA A 153 -7.47 10.08 16.43
CA ALA A 153 -6.12 9.88 15.90
C ALA A 153 -5.09 10.92 16.39
N PRO A 154 -5.43 12.23 16.54
CA PRO A 154 -4.46 13.21 17.03
C PRO A 154 -3.94 12.96 18.44
N GLU A 155 -4.70 12.30 19.30
CA GLU A 155 -4.30 11.94 20.66
C GLU A 155 -3.45 10.66 20.71
N LEU A 156 -3.46 9.86 19.63
CA LEU A 156 -2.74 8.58 19.49
C LEU A 156 -1.42 8.70 18.74
N LEU A 157 -1.17 9.85 18.12
CA LEU A 157 -0.06 10.07 17.20
C LEU A 157 0.85 11.20 17.68
N GLU A 158 2.13 11.07 17.40
CA GLU A 158 3.14 12.08 17.71
C GLU A 158 3.06 13.27 16.73
N PRO A 159 3.38 14.50 17.18
CA PRO A 159 3.52 15.64 16.30
C PRO A 159 4.53 15.35 15.16
N GLY A 160 4.24 15.80 13.94
CA GLY A 160 5.04 15.56 12.76
C GLY A 160 4.80 14.22 12.09
N THR A 161 3.87 13.38 12.61
CA THR A 161 3.51 12.11 11.96
C THR A 161 2.94 12.35 10.57
N THR A 162 3.46 11.65 9.59
CA THR A 162 2.94 11.64 8.21
C THR A 162 1.72 10.74 8.12
N VAL A 163 0.65 11.27 7.55
CA VAL A 163 -0.64 10.58 7.40
C VAL A 163 -0.81 10.08 5.96
N VAL A 164 -1.24 8.83 5.81
CA VAL A 164 -1.67 8.25 4.53
C VAL A 164 -3.04 7.60 4.71
N SER A 165 -3.85 7.55 3.65
CA SER A 165 -5.11 6.81 3.62
C SER A 165 -5.55 6.56 2.19
N THR A 166 -5.93 5.31 1.88
CA THR A 166 -6.50 4.93 0.56
C THR A 166 -8.02 4.73 0.61
N HIS A 167 -8.57 4.58 1.80
CA HIS A 167 -9.99 4.21 1.97
C HIS A 167 -10.83 5.28 2.67
N ALA A 168 -10.28 6.48 2.87
CA ALA A 168 -11.02 7.60 3.42
C ALA A 168 -11.94 8.23 2.35
N CYS A 169 -13.19 7.79 2.31
CA CYS A 169 -14.17 8.33 1.38
C CYS A 169 -15.01 9.44 2.01
N GLY A 170 -15.33 10.48 1.22
CA GLY A 170 -16.21 11.56 1.64
C GLY A 170 -15.63 12.34 2.82
N LYS A 171 -16.38 12.48 3.92
CA LYS A 171 -15.95 13.21 5.11
C LYS A 171 -14.69 12.65 5.78
N LEU A 172 -14.36 11.38 5.58
CA LEU A 172 -13.15 10.81 6.17
C LEU A 172 -11.89 11.41 5.54
N THR A 173 -11.94 11.80 4.27
CA THR A 173 -10.86 12.57 3.62
C THR A 173 -10.59 13.88 4.36
N ASP A 174 -11.64 14.64 4.68
CA ASP A 174 -11.52 15.90 5.41
C ASP A 174 -10.90 15.67 6.79
N TYR A 175 -11.33 14.63 7.50
CA TYR A 175 -10.73 14.26 8.79
C TYR A 175 -9.26 13.87 8.68
N CYS A 176 -8.84 13.17 7.63
CA CYS A 176 -7.42 12.87 7.39
C CYS A 176 -6.60 14.16 7.25
N LEU A 177 -7.12 15.15 6.51
CA LEU A 177 -6.49 16.46 6.36
C LEU A 177 -6.40 17.21 7.70
N GLU A 178 -7.50 17.22 8.48
CA GLU A 178 -7.55 17.85 9.80
C GLU A 178 -6.54 17.21 10.77
N VAL A 179 -6.44 15.88 10.80
CA VAL A 179 -5.46 15.15 11.62
C VAL A 179 -4.05 15.59 11.24
N ALA A 180 -3.71 15.59 9.94
CA ALA A 180 -2.38 15.98 9.48
C ALA A 180 -2.03 17.44 9.83
N ILE A 181 -2.99 18.35 9.69
CA ILE A 181 -2.82 19.77 10.09
C ILE A 181 -2.54 19.86 11.59
N ARG A 182 -3.33 19.18 12.44
CA ARG A 182 -3.14 19.20 13.89
C ARG A 182 -1.80 18.63 14.33
N LEU A 183 -1.28 17.64 13.59
CA LEU A 183 0.01 17.03 13.84
C LEU A 183 1.18 17.79 13.20
N ASN A 184 0.91 18.81 12.39
CA ASN A 184 1.90 19.48 11.54
C ASN A 184 2.69 18.46 10.67
N GLY A 185 1.98 17.47 10.17
CA GLY A 185 2.49 16.37 9.35
C GLY A 185 2.14 16.52 7.88
N LYS A 186 2.73 15.65 7.04
CA LYS A 186 2.35 15.50 5.64
C LYS A 186 1.08 14.64 5.53
N VAL A 187 0.36 14.75 4.40
CA VAL A 187 -0.82 13.91 4.13
C VAL A 187 -0.89 13.50 2.66
N ALA A 188 -1.32 12.26 2.42
CA ALA A 188 -1.74 11.75 1.12
C ALA A 188 -3.03 10.93 1.28
N VAL A 189 -4.06 11.27 0.50
CA VAL A 189 -5.37 10.62 0.48
C VAL A 189 -5.84 10.41 -0.94
#